data_416c2021973b94b6609637ecf33c1997
#
_entry.id   416c2021973b94b6609637ecf33c1997
#
_cell.length_a   1.000
_cell.length_b   1.000
_cell.length_c   1.000
_cell.angle_alpha   90.00
_cell.angle_beta   90.00
_cell.angle_gamma   90.00
#
_symmetry.space_group_name_H-M   'P 1'
#
loop_
_entity.id
_entity.type
_entity.pdbx_description
1 polymer ?
#
loop_
_entity_poly.entity_id
_entity_poly.type
_entity_poly.pdbx_seq_one_letter_code
_entity_poly.pdbx_strand_id
1 'polypeptide(L)'
;HDAYRWISGGVQVNHHSLSDFRVAHGAALDELLSTSVAALMSAGAVKLERVAQDGVRVRADAGAASFRRKASLQDNLELARARVRELKDQLDADPAQDSRRKTAAQQRAKREMEQRVQQALDRLPELEDIKRRNGGKAEARASTTDAEASVMKMADGGFRPAYNAQFASDCDAQVIVGVELSTSGSDMAQLAPMVEQVEQRVGQVPAQWLVDGGYPAHEQLDAVQHKTEVYAPVPEPRAVKDSEGKLAAADKHQPKPDDSPAVAQWRQRMAG
;
A
#
# COMPACT_ATOMS: atom_id res chain seq x y z
N HIS A 1 -13.20 15.32 20.96
CA HIS A 1 -13.36 16.67 20.39
C HIS A 1 -14.85 16.95 20.18
N ASP A 2 -15.31 18.15 20.51
CA ASP A 2 -16.75 18.49 20.55
C ASP A 2 -17.41 18.41 19.17
N ALA A 3 -16.70 18.68 18.09
CA ALA A 3 -17.18 18.53 16.74
C ALA A 3 -17.62 17.08 16.44
N TYR A 4 -16.84 16.09 16.84
CA TYR A 4 -17.21 14.66 16.64
C TYR A 4 -18.40 14.27 17.52
N ARG A 5 -18.50 14.79 18.73
CA ARG A 5 -19.66 14.60 19.60
C ARG A 5 -20.94 15.17 18.98
N TRP A 6 -20.82 16.34 18.36
CA TRP A 6 -21.95 16.97 17.66
C TRP A 6 -22.39 16.14 16.46
N ILE A 7 -21.43 15.71 15.61
CA ILE A 7 -21.72 14.89 14.41
C ILE A 7 -22.37 13.54 14.80
N SER A 8 -21.93 12.93 15.89
CA SER A 8 -22.49 11.66 16.39
C SER A 8 -23.80 11.82 17.20
N GLY A 9 -24.34 13.03 17.32
CA GLY A 9 -25.51 13.30 18.15
C GLY A 9 -25.31 13.02 19.65
N GLY A 10 -24.07 13.09 20.15
CA GLY A 10 -23.72 12.79 21.52
C GLY A 10 -23.59 11.29 21.85
N VAL A 11 -23.84 10.42 20.90
CA VAL A 11 -23.72 8.97 21.08
C VAL A 11 -22.26 8.56 21.04
N GLN A 12 -21.85 7.66 21.95
CA GLN A 12 -20.53 7.01 21.86
C GLN A 12 -20.54 5.98 20.75
N VAL A 13 -19.69 6.21 19.73
CA VAL A 13 -19.50 5.25 18.65
C VAL A 13 -18.47 4.21 19.08
N ASN A 14 -18.86 2.94 19.06
CA ASN A 14 -17.97 1.82 19.36
C ASN A 14 -16.96 1.63 18.20
N HIS A 15 -15.68 1.49 18.54
CA HIS A 15 -14.62 1.27 17.55
C HIS A 15 -14.81 -0.02 16.73
N HIS A 16 -15.39 -1.07 17.31
CA HIS A 16 -15.76 -2.29 16.58
C HIS A 16 -16.80 -2.01 15.49
N SER A 17 -17.84 -1.24 15.81
CA SER A 17 -18.86 -0.85 14.82
C SER A 17 -18.28 -0.02 13.67
N LEU A 18 -17.28 0.84 13.93
CA LEU A 18 -16.57 1.57 12.88
C LEU A 18 -15.72 0.64 12.02
N SER A 19 -15.07 -0.35 12.62
CA SER A 19 -14.30 -1.36 11.89
C SER A 19 -15.19 -2.20 11.00
N ASP A 20 -16.29 -2.72 11.54
CA ASP A 20 -17.27 -3.52 10.82
C ASP A 20 -17.91 -2.72 9.67
N PHE A 21 -18.24 -1.44 9.92
CA PHE A 21 -18.77 -0.54 8.90
C PHE A 21 -17.78 -0.36 7.73
N ARG A 22 -16.50 -0.09 8.01
CA ARG A 22 -15.49 0.06 6.94
C ARG A 22 -15.35 -1.20 6.09
N VAL A 23 -15.35 -2.37 6.73
CA VAL A 23 -15.24 -3.65 6.02
C VAL A 23 -16.49 -3.92 5.18
N ALA A 24 -17.68 -3.67 5.74
CA ALA A 24 -18.94 -3.91 5.05
C ALA A 24 -19.22 -2.93 3.89
N HIS A 25 -18.68 -1.71 3.96
CA HIS A 25 -19.03 -0.62 3.04
C HIS A 25 -17.82 -0.06 2.27
N GLY A 26 -16.73 -0.83 2.11
CA GLY A 26 -15.51 -0.36 1.44
C GLY A 26 -15.77 0.20 0.04
N ALA A 27 -16.53 -0.51 -0.80
CA ALA A 27 -16.89 -0.07 -2.15
C ALA A 27 -17.72 1.21 -2.15
N ALA A 28 -18.69 1.32 -1.25
CA ALA A 28 -19.53 2.54 -1.14
C ALA A 28 -18.73 3.75 -0.63
N LEU A 29 -17.73 3.54 0.22
CA LEU A 29 -16.83 4.60 0.67
C LEU A 29 -15.90 5.09 -0.45
N ASP A 30 -15.44 4.19 -1.31
CA ASP A 30 -14.65 4.55 -2.49
C ASP A 30 -15.48 5.32 -3.52
N GLU A 31 -16.73 4.89 -3.77
CA GLU A 31 -17.68 5.60 -4.61
C GLU A 31 -18.02 6.99 -4.04
N LEU A 32 -18.17 7.11 -2.72
CA LEU A 32 -18.38 8.39 -2.05
C LEU A 32 -17.20 9.35 -2.28
N LEU A 33 -15.97 8.88 -2.21
CA LEU A 33 -14.80 9.70 -2.52
C LEU A 33 -14.87 10.19 -3.98
N SER A 34 -15.14 9.29 -4.93
CA SER A 34 -15.24 9.63 -6.36
C SER A 34 -16.34 10.67 -6.63
N THR A 35 -17.52 10.45 -6.05
CA THR A 35 -18.66 11.37 -6.19
C THR A 35 -18.37 12.73 -5.57
N SER A 36 -17.69 12.75 -4.41
CA SER A 36 -17.33 14.01 -3.74
C SER A 36 -16.33 14.82 -4.56
N VAL A 37 -15.31 14.18 -5.12
CA VAL A 37 -14.33 14.84 -6.00
C VAL A 37 -15.02 15.37 -7.25
N ALA A 38 -15.88 14.58 -7.90
CA ALA A 38 -16.65 15.00 -9.08
C ALA A 38 -17.56 16.21 -8.79
N ALA A 39 -18.21 16.24 -7.63
CA ALA A 39 -19.02 17.36 -7.20
C ALA A 39 -18.19 18.65 -7.01
N LEU A 40 -17.02 18.54 -6.38
CA LEU A 40 -16.09 19.66 -6.20
C LEU A 40 -15.54 20.18 -7.54
N MET A 41 -15.26 19.29 -8.48
CA MET A 41 -14.86 19.66 -9.85
C MET A 41 -15.99 20.37 -10.59
N SER A 42 -17.21 19.86 -10.51
CA SER A 42 -18.39 20.50 -11.10
C SER A 42 -18.66 21.89 -10.52
N ALA A 43 -18.38 22.09 -9.24
CA ALA A 43 -18.48 23.39 -8.58
C ALA A 43 -17.28 24.33 -8.88
N GLY A 44 -16.28 23.87 -9.63
CA GLY A 44 -15.06 24.65 -9.91
C GLY A 44 -14.11 24.80 -8.73
N ALA A 45 -14.34 24.07 -7.63
CA ALA A 45 -13.49 24.10 -6.44
C ALA A 45 -12.20 23.26 -6.62
N VAL A 46 -12.25 22.22 -7.44
CA VAL A 46 -11.09 21.39 -7.85
C VAL A 46 -10.92 21.51 -9.35
N LYS A 47 -9.76 21.92 -9.81
CA LYS A 47 -9.46 22.09 -11.25
C LYS A 47 -8.67 20.95 -11.85
N LEU A 48 -7.98 20.20 -11.00
CA LEU A 48 -7.14 19.06 -11.37
C LEU A 48 -6.04 19.44 -12.40
N GLU A 49 -5.47 20.64 -12.27
CA GLU A 49 -4.37 21.08 -13.12
C GLU A 49 -3.05 20.48 -12.69
N ARG A 50 -2.82 20.46 -11.36
CA ARG A 50 -1.60 19.95 -10.73
C ARG A 50 -1.94 19.07 -9.56
N VAL A 51 -1.39 17.86 -9.54
CA VAL A 51 -1.55 16.88 -8.46
C VAL A 51 -0.20 16.53 -7.87
N ALA A 52 -0.12 16.45 -6.55
CA ALA A 52 1.03 15.92 -5.83
C ALA A 52 0.71 14.55 -5.25
N GLN A 53 1.64 13.60 -5.43
CA GLN A 53 1.53 12.25 -4.86
C GLN A 53 2.63 12.02 -3.83
N ASP A 54 2.25 11.44 -2.69
CA ASP A 54 3.18 11.02 -1.65
C ASP A 54 2.70 9.75 -0.94
N GLY A 55 3.64 9.00 -0.36
CA GLY A 55 3.41 7.75 0.34
C GLY A 55 3.63 7.85 1.84
N VAL A 56 2.67 7.37 2.61
CA VAL A 56 2.77 7.30 4.08
C VAL A 56 2.81 5.83 4.53
N ARG A 57 3.81 5.48 5.36
CA ARG A 57 3.89 4.13 5.95
C ARG A 57 2.94 4.03 7.13
N VAL A 58 1.88 3.24 6.99
CA VAL A 58 0.88 2.97 8.03
C VAL A 58 1.17 1.60 8.64
N ARG A 59 1.29 1.56 9.99
CA ARG A 59 1.57 0.29 10.68
C ARG A 59 0.41 -0.69 10.51
N ALA A 60 0.76 -1.93 10.14
CA ALA A 60 -0.16 -3.04 10.13
C ALA A 60 -0.46 -3.53 11.55
N ASP A 61 -1.62 -4.14 11.74
CA ASP A 61 -1.97 -4.85 12.98
C ASP A 61 -1.32 -6.23 13.01
N ALA A 62 0.01 -6.24 12.90
CA ALA A 62 0.84 -7.43 12.91
C ALA A 62 2.11 -7.18 13.72
N GLY A 63 2.45 -8.08 14.63
CA GLY A 63 3.71 -8.07 15.35
C GLY A 63 4.82 -8.75 14.54
N ALA A 64 6.07 -8.36 14.73
CA ALA A 64 7.22 -9.01 14.10
C ALA A 64 7.27 -10.54 14.40
N ALA A 65 6.79 -10.95 15.58
CA ALA A 65 6.71 -12.34 15.99
C ALA A 65 5.67 -13.17 15.20
N SER A 66 4.73 -12.55 14.47
CA SER A 66 3.76 -13.27 13.63
C SER A 66 4.35 -13.72 12.29
N PHE A 67 5.52 -13.18 11.89
CA PHE A 67 6.17 -13.53 10.62
C PHE A 67 6.88 -14.87 10.71
N ARG A 68 6.39 -15.83 9.95
CA ARG A 68 6.86 -17.23 9.94
C ARG A 68 7.40 -17.62 8.56
N ARG A 69 8.32 -18.59 8.56
CA ARG A 69 8.83 -19.25 7.36
C ARG A 69 7.87 -20.36 6.94
N LYS A 70 8.04 -20.85 5.72
CA LYS A 70 7.21 -21.89 5.11
C LYS A 70 7.01 -23.12 6.01
N ALA A 71 8.09 -23.70 6.51
CA ALA A 71 8.01 -24.87 7.37
C ALA A 71 7.15 -24.62 8.62
N SER A 72 7.41 -23.52 9.35
CA SER A 72 6.61 -23.17 10.53
C SER A 72 5.14 -22.85 10.21
N LEU A 73 4.85 -22.32 9.01
CA LEU A 73 3.47 -22.08 8.58
C LEU A 73 2.76 -23.40 8.30
N GLN A 74 3.44 -24.36 7.67
CA GLN A 74 2.90 -25.69 7.41
C GLN A 74 2.57 -26.42 8.72
N ASP A 75 3.49 -26.43 9.69
CA ASP A 75 3.27 -27.01 11.03
C ASP A 75 2.08 -26.34 11.73
N ASN A 76 2.00 -25.01 11.68
CA ASN A 76 0.89 -24.26 12.27
C ASN A 76 -0.45 -24.56 11.60
N LEU A 77 -0.46 -24.78 10.29
CA LEU A 77 -1.67 -25.14 9.55
C LEU A 77 -2.18 -26.53 9.94
N GLU A 78 -1.27 -27.50 10.03
CA GLU A 78 -1.62 -28.85 10.49
C GLU A 78 -2.19 -28.85 11.90
N LEU A 79 -1.56 -28.09 12.82
CA LEU A 79 -2.02 -27.93 14.19
C LEU A 79 -3.40 -27.23 14.24
N ALA A 80 -3.61 -26.18 13.45
CA ALA A 80 -4.90 -25.49 13.37
C ALA A 80 -6.01 -26.42 12.89
N ARG A 81 -5.73 -27.20 11.81
CA ARG A 81 -6.66 -28.20 11.26
C ARG A 81 -6.99 -29.32 12.24
N ALA A 82 -5.99 -29.82 12.97
CA ALA A 82 -6.20 -30.83 13.99
C ALA A 82 -7.13 -30.32 15.10
N ARG A 83 -6.94 -29.09 15.57
CA ARG A 83 -7.79 -28.46 16.59
C ARG A 83 -9.21 -28.18 16.11
N VAL A 84 -9.40 -27.82 14.84
CA VAL A 84 -10.74 -27.66 14.25
C VAL A 84 -11.48 -29.01 14.24
N ARG A 85 -10.80 -30.10 13.86
CA ARG A 85 -11.38 -31.46 13.88
C ARG A 85 -11.75 -31.86 15.30
N GLU A 86 -10.83 -31.72 16.25
CA GLU A 86 -11.09 -32.08 17.67
C GLU A 86 -12.32 -31.35 18.23
N LEU A 87 -12.46 -30.03 17.96
CA LEU A 87 -13.63 -29.28 18.41
C LEU A 87 -14.92 -29.72 17.72
N LYS A 88 -14.85 -30.16 16.47
CA LYS A 88 -16.00 -30.72 15.78
C LYS A 88 -16.42 -32.04 16.39
N ASP A 89 -15.48 -32.95 16.64
CA ASP A 89 -15.72 -34.25 17.25
C ASP A 89 -16.30 -34.12 18.70
N GLN A 90 -15.81 -33.13 19.48
CA GLN A 90 -16.36 -32.81 20.80
C GLN A 90 -17.81 -32.32 20.74
N LEU A 91 -18.17 -31.52 19.73
CA LEU A 91 -19.55 -31.05 19.57
C LEU A 91 -20.51 -32.16 19.12
N ASP A 92 -20.02 -33.06 18.25
CA ASP A 92 -20.80 -34.18 17.76
C ASP A 92 -21.02 -35.20 18.89
N ALA A 93 -20.08 -35.31 19.87
CA ALA A 93 -20.18 -36.22 21.01
C ALA A 93 -21.13 -35.75 22.13
N ASP A 94 -21.28 -34.41 22.32
CA ASP A 94 -22.19 -33.87 23.35
C ASP A 94 -22.99 -32.65 22.83
N PRO A 95 -24.12 -32.90 22.15
CA PRO A 95 -24.96 -31.84 21.60
C PRO A 95 -25.70 -30.98 22.65
N ALA A 96 -25.75 -31.44 23.91
CA ALA A 96 -26.58 -30.85 24.96
C ALA A 96 -25.85 -29.87 25.89
N GLN A 97 -24.57 -29.61 25.64
CA GLN A 97 -23.79 -28.71 26.51
C GLN A 97 -24.32 -27.27 26.48
N ASP A 98 -24.50 -26.70 27.65
CA ASP A 98 -25.04 -25.36 27.94
C ASP A 98 -24.17 -24.20 27.37
N SER A 99 -23.06 -24.54 26.71
CA SER A 99 -22.06 -23.61 26.22
C SER A 99 -22.03 -23.42 24.67
N ARG A 100 -23.12 -23.72 23.94
CA ARG A 100 -23.19 -23.62 22.45
C ARG A 100 -22.63 -22.31 21.91
N ARG A 101 -22.87 -21.17 22.58
CA ARG A 101 -22.33 -19.87 22.17
C ARG A 101 -20.81 -19.79 22.31
N LYS A 102 -20.26 -20.34 23.41
CA LYS A 102 -18.84 -20.36 23.72
C LYS A 102 -18.07 -21.24 22.71
N THR A 103 -18.63 -22.42 22.44
CA THR A 103 -18.07 -23.40 21.51
C THR A 103 -18.14 -22.90 20.08
N ALA A 104 -19.25 -22.26 19.67
CA ALA A 104 -19.35 -21.63 18.34
C ALA A 104 -18.37 -20.46 18.16
N ALA A 105 -18.11 -19.68 19.21
CA ALA A 105 -17.08 -18.63 19.18
C ALA A 105 -15.67 -19.21 19.07
N GLN A 106 -15.39 -20.29 19.81
CA GLN A 106 -14.10 -21.00 19.71
C GLN A 106 -13.88 -21.59 18.30
N GLN A 107 -14.91 -22.21 17.72
CA GLN A 107 -14.83 -22.74 16.36
C GLN A 107 -14.55 -21.66 15.32
N ARG A 108 -15.26 -20.51 15.41
CA ARG A 108 -15.00 -19.37 14.54
C ARG A 108 -13.56 -18.91 14.66
N ALA A 109 -13.05 -18.69 15.87
CA ALA A 109 -11.68 -18.27 16.11
C ALA A 109 -10.64 -19.25 15.56
N LYS A 110 -10.90 -20.56 15.63
CA LYS A 110 -9.99 -21.58 15.07
C LYS A 110 -10.02 -21.62 13.55
N ARG A 111 -11.21 -21.50 12.93
CA ARG A 111 -11.33 -21.39 11.47
C ARG A 111 -10.67 -20.12 10.93
N GLU A 112 -10.84 -19.01 11.60
CA GLU A 112 -10.17 -17.75 11.25
C GLU A 112 -8.64 -17.88 11.37
N MET A 113 -8.14 -18.58 12.37
CA MET A 113 -6.71 -18.87 12.49
C MET A 113 -6.21 -19.76 11.36
N GLU A 114 -6.94 -20.84 11.02
CA GLU A 114 -6.63 -21.69 9.88
C GLU A 114 -6.56 -20.88 8.56
N GLN A 115 -7.58 -20.06 8.31
CA GLN A 115 -7.64 -19.19 7.12
C GLN A 115 -6.45 -18.23 7.04
N ARG A 116 -6.11 -17.56 8.15
CA ARG A 116 -4.95 -16.65 8.20
C ARG A 116 -3.62 -17.35 7.92
N VAL A 117 -3.43 -18.55 8.48
CA VAL A 117 -2.21 -19.33 8.21
C VAL A 117 -2.17 -19.79 6.75
N GLN A 118 -3.31 -20.19 6.18
CA GLN A 118 -3.40 -20.54 4.76
C GLN A 118 -3.09 -19.33 3.87
N GLN A 119 -3.67 -18.17 4.12
CA GLN A 119 -3.36 -16.92 3.40
C GLN A 119 -1.88 -16.56 3.47
N ALA A 120 -1.25 -16.76 4.64
CA ALA A 120 0.19 -16.54 4.79
C ALA A 120 1.02 -17.49 3.92
N LEU A 121 0.62 -18.75 3.79
CA LEU A 121 1.25 -19.72 2.90
C LEU A 121 1.06 -19.36 1.43
N ASP A 122 -0.14 -18.96 1.05
CA ASP A 122 -0.48 -18.58 -0.33
C ASP A 122 0.29 -17.32 -0.79
N ARG A 123 0.61 -16.44 0.14
CA ARG A 123 1.39 -15.22 -0.10
C ARG A 123 2.90 -15.46 -0.26
N LEU A 124 3.44 -16.54 0.29
CA LEU A 124 4.89 -16.81 0.30
C LEU A 124 5.54 -16.81 -1.08
N PRO A 125 4.98 -17.46 -2.13
CA PRO A 125 5.62 -17.49 -3.45
C PRO A 125 5.88 -16.09 -4.01
N GLU A 126 4.94 -15.18 -3.86
CA GLU A 126 5.08 -13.79 -4.30
C GLU A 126 6.17 -13.05 -3.50
N LEU A 127 6.20 -13.24 -2.18
CA LEU A 127 7.24 -12.66 -1.33
C LEU A 127 8.63 -13.22 -1.64
N GLU A 128 8.74 -14.49 -2.01
CA GLU A 128 9.98 -15.13 -2.48
C GLU A 128 10.44 -14.53 -3.80
N ASP A 129 9.53 -14.28 -4.73
CA ASP A 129 9.82 -13.65 -6.02
C ASP A 129 10.28 -12.19 -5.87
N ILE A 130 9.59 -11.40 -5.04
CA ILE A 130 9.99 -10.03 -4.71
C ILE A 130 11.40 -10.03 -4.11
N LYS A 131 11.64 -10.93 -3.16
CA LYS A 131 12.93 -11.04 -2.49
C LYS A 131 14.06 -11.44 -3.43
N ARG A 132 13.80 -12.36 -4.35
CA ARG A 132 14.74 -12.81 -5.38
C ARG A 132 15.10 -11.66 -6.33
N ARG A 133 14.11 -10.90 -6.80
CA ARG A 133 14.32 -9.72 -7.65
C ARG A 133 15.18 -8.65 -6.96
N ASN A 134 15.05 -8.51 -5.64
CA ASN A 134 15.85 -7.59 -4.83
C ASN A 134 17.20 -8.15 -4.37
N GLY A 135 17.64 -9.30 -4.91
CA GLY A 135 18.93 -9.91 -4.58
C GLY A 135 19.03 -10.55 -3.18
N GLY A 136 17.90 -10.70 -2.49
CA GLY A 136 17.84 -11.28 -1.14
C GLY A 136 17.97 -12.81 -1.18
N LYS A 137 18.91 -13.34 -0.38
CA LYS A 137 19.19 -14.80 -0.27
C LYS A 137 18.39 -15.50 0.86
N ALA A 138 17.85 -14.75 1.80
CA ALA A 138 17.13 -15.32 2.94
C ALA A 138 15.73 -15.76 2.54
N GLU A 139 15.21 -16.82 3.18
CA GLU A 139 13.85 -17.32 3.01
C GLU A 139 12.80 -16.24 3.30
N ALA A 140 11.73 -16.19 2.52
CA ALA A 140 10.61 -15.27 2.77
C ALA A 140 9.86 -15.65 4.05
N ARG A 141 9.15 -14.68 4.60
CA ARG A 141 8.30 -14.85 5.78
C ARG A 141 6.99 -14.11 5.55
N ALA A 142 5.89 -14.74 5.93
CA ALA A 142 4.56 -14.11 5.92
C ALA A 142 3.97 -14.08 7.32
N SER A 143 3.12 -13.10 7.59
CA SER A 143 2.47 -12.94 8.89
C SER A 143 1.25 -13.84 9.00
N THR A 144 1.09 -14.49 10.15
CA THR A 144 -0.11 -15.26 10.51
C THR A 144 -1.24 -14.40 11.07
N THR A 145 -0.99 -13.12 11.30
CA THR A 145 -2.00 -12.15 11.77
C THR A 145 -2.56 -11.35 10.61
N ASP A 146 -1.68 -10.90 9.72
CA ASP A 146 -2.00 -10.09 8.54
C ASP A 146 -1.05 -10.53 7.40
N ALA A 147 -1.53 -11.40 6.53
CA ALA A 147 -0.72 -12.03 5.47
C ALA A 147 -0.25 -11.04 4.39
N GLU A 148 -0.97 -9.95 4.21
CA GLU A 148 -0.65 -8.92 3.21
C GLU A 148 0.40 -7.93 3.71
N ALA A 149 0.55 -7.76 5.03
CA ALA A 149 1.51 -6.84 5.60
C ALA A 149 2.94 -7.20 5.24
N SER A 150 3.72 -6.20 4.87
CA SER A 150 5.16 -6.32 4.58
C SER A 150 5.99 -5.56 5.61
N VAL A 151 7.21 -6.04 5.88
CA VAL A 151 8.12 -5.32 6.77
C VAL A 151 8.76 -4.17 6.01
N MET A 152 8.48 -2.95 6.43
CA MET A 152 8.93 -1.71 5.79
C MET A 152 9.77 -0.86 6.74
N LYS A 153 10.67 -0.06 6.17
CA LYS A 153 11.38 0.98 6.91
C LYS A 153 10.42 2.13 7.22
N MET A 154 10.31 2.48 8.48
CA MET A 154 9.46 3.59 8.95
C MET A 154 10.23 4.91 8.99
N ALA A 155 9.52 6.02 9.12
CA ALA A 155 10.12 7.36 9.19
C ALA A 155 11.12 7.53 10.36
N ASP A 156 10.93 6.80 11.47
CA ASP A 156 11.83 6.78 12.61
C ASP A 156 13.08 5.90 12.41
N GLY A 157 13.27 5.34 11.20
CA GLY A 157 14.39 4.48 10.84
C GLY A 157 14.23 3.02 11.24
N GLY A 158 13.22 2.66 12.05
CA GLY A 158 12.92 1.27 12.44
C GLY A 158 12.23 0.48 11.32
N PHE A 159 12.29 -0.86 11.40
CA PHE A 159 11.59 -1.74 10.49
C PHE A 159 10.38 -2.37 11.20
N ARG A 160 9.19 -2.20 10.61
CA ARG A 160 7.93 -2.71 11.18
C ARG A 160 7.01 -3.22 10.09
N PRO A 161 6.11 -4.18 10.43
CA PRO A 161 5.00 -4.52 9.55
C PRO A 161 4.14 -3.29 9.26
N ALA A 162 3.95 -3.01 7.97
CA ALA A 162 3.27 -1.81 7.53
C ALA A 162 2.70 -1.99 6.12
N TYR A 163 1.87 -1.04 5.74
CA TYR A 163 1.42 -0.75 4.40
C TYR A 163 1.95 0.59 3.96
N ASN A 164 2.09 0.78 2.67
CA ASN A 164 2.41 2.05 2.05
C ASN A 164 1.13 2.63 1.47
N ALA A 165 0.51 3.57 2.20
CA ALA A 165 -0.67 4.28 1.73
C ALA A 165 -0.23 5.45 0.85
N GLN A 166 -0.61 5.39 -0.42
CA GLN A 166 -0.33 6.41 -1.42
C GLN A 166 -1.51 7.37 -1.51
N PHE A 167 -1.25 8.66 -1.54
CA PHE A 167 -2.25 9.70 -1.70
C PHE A 167 -1.88 10.61 -2.87
N ALA A 168 -2.86 10.91 -3.70
CA ALA A 168 -2.76 11.96 -4.72
C ALA A 168 -3.71 13.10 -4.32
N SER A 169 -3.17 14.33 -4.26
CA SER A 169 -3.92 15.51 -3.83
C SER A 169 -3.82 16.62 -4.86
N ASP A 170 -4.94 17.26 -5.18
CA ASP A 170 -4.94 18.51 -5.94
C ASP A 170 -4.16 19.57 -5.18
N CYS A 171 -3.21 20.22 -5.85
CA CYS A 171 -2.28 21.16 -5.20
C CYS A 171 -2.95 22.46 -4.78
N ASP A 172 -3.96 22.91 -5.52
CA ASP A 172 -4.62 24.19 -5.28
C ASP A 172 -5.69 24.05 -4.20
N ALA A 173 -6.56 23.05 -4.34
CA ALA A 173 -7.67 22.83 -3.41
C ALA A 173 -7.30 22.00 -2.19
N GLN A 174 -6.14 21.32 -2.21
CA GLN A 174 -5.68 20.39 -1.16
C GLN A 174 -6.67 19.24 -0.89
N VAL A 175 -7.38 18.81 -1.94
CA VAL A 175 -8.35 17.71 -1.89
C VAL A 175 -7.67 16.43 -2.34
N ILE A 176 -7.88 15.35 -1.59
CA ILE A 176 -7.43 14.00 -2.00
C ILE A 176 -8.29 13.55 -3.18
N VAL A 177 -7.64 13.26 -4.31
CA VAL A 177 -8.27 12.82 -5.57
C VAL A 177 -7.95 11.35 -5.90
N GLY A 178 -6.91 10.79 -5.28
CA GLY A 178 -6.54 9.39 -5.41
C GLY A 178 -6.02 8.82 -4.09
N VAL A 179 -6.31 7.54 -3.84
CA VAL A 179 -5.81 6.80 -2.69
C VAL A 179 -5.58 5.35 -3.07
N GLU A 180 -4.40 4.81 -2.76
CA GLU A 180 -4.02 3.43 -3.04
C GLU A 180 -3.28 2.85 -1.85
N LEU A 181 -3.41 1.54 -1.63
CA LEU A 181 -2.69 0.83 -0.58
C LEU A 181 -1.73 -0.18 -1.21
N SER A 182 -0.44 0.04 -1.02
CA SER A 182 0.61 -0.85 -1.52
C SER A 182 1.26 -1.65 -0.41
N THR A 183 1.63 -2.87 -0.70
CA THR A 183 2.45 -3.73 0.16
C THR A 183 3.95 -3.58 -0.13
N SER A 184 4.31 -2.74 -1.09
CA SER A 184 5.70 -2.38 -1.41
C SER A 184 6.23 -1.30 -0.47
N GLY A 185 7.41 -1.53 0.09
CA GLY A 185 8.13 -0.49 0.85
C GLY A 185 8.84 0.55 -0.02
N SER A 186 8.69 0.49 -1.35
CA SER A 186 9.26 1.42 -2.32
C SER A 186 8.15 2.15 -3.07
N ASP A 187 8.36 3.43 -3.34
CA ASP A 187 7.43 4.27 -4.10
C ASP A 187 7.70 4.22 -5.62
N MET A 188 8.83 3.60 -6.04
CA MET A 188 9.31 3.58 -7.43
C MET A 188 8.32 2.97 -8.44
N ALA A 189 7.34 2.18 -8.01
CA ALA A 189 6.35 1.56 -8.89
C ALA A 189 4.94 2.12 -8.68
N GLN A 190 4.79 3.23 -7.96
CA GLN A 190 3.47 3.73 -7.53
C GLN A 190 2.95 4.91 -8.37
N LEU A 191 3.77 5.46 -9.29
CA LEU A 191 3.38 6.61 -10.10
C LEU A 191 2.29 6.26 -11.13
N ALA A 192 2.56 5.33 -12.04
CA ALA A 192 1.62 4.99 -13.11
C ALA A 192 0.29 4.42 -12.58
N PRO A 193 0.26 3.50 -11.61
CA PRO A 193 -1.00 3.04 -11.02
C PRO A 193 -1.86 4.16 -10.43
N MET A 194 -1.24 5.14 -9.75
CA MET A 194 -1.98 6.27 -9.18
C MET A 194 -2.52 7.22 -10.25
N VAL A 195 -1.76 7.49 -11.30
CA VAL A 195 -2.24 8.27 -12.46
C VAL A 195 -3.44 7.59 -13.09
N GLU A 196 -3.39 6.28 -13.30
CA GLU A 196 -4.51 5.50 -13.85
C GLU A 196 -5.72 5.50 -12.93
N GLN A 197 -5.52 5.37 -11.62
CA GLN A 197 -6.61 5.41 -10.64
C GLN A 197 -7.33 6.76 -10.67
N VAL A 198 -6.58 7.88 -10.68
CA VAL A 198 -7.17 9.21 -10.74
C VAL A 198 -7.94 9.39 -12.06
N GLU A 199 -7.38 8.98 -13.20
CA GLU A 199 -8.06 9.00 -14.48
C GLU A 199 -9.38 8.23 -14.45
N GLN A 200 -9.36 7.00 -13.92
CA GLN A 200 -10.57 6.16 -13.79
C GLN A 200 -11.61 6.79 -12.85
N ARG A 201 -11.17 7.43 -11.77
CA ARG A 201 -12.05 8.03 -10.76
C ARG A 201 -12.75 9.29 -11.23
N VAL A 202 -12.05 10.15 -11.95
CA VAL A 202 -12.55 11.50 -12.29
C VAL A 202 -12.68 11.77 -13.79
N GLY A 203 -12.29 10.81 -14.64
CA GLY A 203 -12.43 10.89 -16.10
C GLY A 203 -11.43 11.79 -16.80
N GLN A 204 -10.44 12.33 -16.09
CA GLN A 204 -9.37 13.15 -16.66
C GLN A 204 -8.05 12.98 -15.91
N VAL A 205 -6.94 13.33 -16.57
CA VAL A 205 -5.61 13.28 -15.98
C VAL A 205 -5.12 14.71 -15.75
N PRO A 206 -4.49 15.03 -14.61
CA PRO A 206 -3.87 16.33 -14.37
C PRO A 206 -2.78 16.62 -15.39
N ALA A 207 -2.65 17.89 -15.81
CA ALA A 207 -1.58 18.30 -16.71
C ALA A 207 -0.19 18.10 -16.08
N GLN A 208 -0.06 18.30 -14.77
CA GLN A 208 1.18 18.20 -14.02
C GLN A 208 1.06 17.25 -12.84
N TRP A 209 2.07 16.39 -12.67
CA TRP A 209 2.14 15.42 -11.59
C TRP A 209 3.45 15.57 -10.80
N LEU A 210 3.36 15.90 -9.52
CA LEU A 210 4.49 16.15 -8.64
C LEU A 210 4.73 14.94 -7.74
N VAL A 211 5.96 14.46 -7.68
CA VAL A 211 6.41 13.39 -6.79
C VAL A 211 7.79 13.70 -6.23
N ASP A 212 8.15 13.04 -5.14
CA ASP A 212 9.50 13.13 -4.60
C ASP A 212 10.52 12.28 -5.38
N GLY A 213 11.79 12.33 -4.98
CA GLY A 213 12.89 11.59 -5.62
C GLY A 213 12.83 10.07 -5.47
N GLY A 214 11.87 9.54 -4.71
CA GLY A 214 11.64 8.11 -4.52
C GLY A 214 10.80 7.45 -5.62
N TYR A 215 10.13 8.25 -6.49
CA TYR A 215 9.20 7.77 -7.50
C TYR A 215 9.77 7.55 -8.91
N PRO A 216 10.73 8.35 -9.41
CA PRO A 216 11.02 8.39 -10.84
C PRO A 216 11.80 7.16 -11.33
N ALA A 217 11.15 6.00 -11.35
CA ALA A 217 11.61 4.87 -12.14
C ALA A 217 11.33 5.15 -13.62
N HIS A 218 12.30 4.87 -14.51
CA HIS A 218 12.22 5.18 -15.93
C HIS A 218 10.99 4.56 -16.58
N GLU A 219 10.69 3.30 -16.27
CA GLU A 219 9.49 2.58 -16.74
C GLU A 219 8.18 3.28 -16.37
N GLN A 220 8.13 3.90 -15.19
CA GLN A 220 6.93 4.63 -14.75
C GLN A 220 6.79 5.97 -15.50
N LEU A 221 7.90 6.66 -15.74
CA LEU A 221 7.91 7.88 -16.57
C LEU A 221 7.46 7.59 -18.00
N ASP A 222 7.94 6.49 -18.59
CA ASP A 222 7.53 6.03 -19.92
C ASP A 222 6.04 5.71 -19.98
N ALA A 223 5.51 5.06 -18.96
CA ALA A 223 4.09 4.66 -18.90
C ALA A 223 3.14 5.86 -18.87
N VAL A 224 3.55 7.00 -18.27
CA VAL A 224 2.67 8.17 -18.11
C VAL A 224 2.99 9.34 -19.05
N GLN A 225 4.03 9.24 -19.90
CA GLN A 225 4.54 10.34 -20.75
C GLN A 225 3.47 11.00 -21.64
N HIS A 226 2.46 10.23 -22.09
CA HIS A 226 1.38 10.71 -22.95
C HIS A 226 0.17 11.22 -22.16
N LYS A 227 0.21 11.13 -20.85
CA LYS A 227 -0.91 11.46 -19.96
C LYS A 227 -0.66 12.73 -19.16
N THR A 228 0.55 12.90 -18.60
CA THR A 228 0.84 13.98 -17.67
C THR A 228 2.34 14.35 -17.70
N GLU A 229 2.65 15.59 -17.36
CA GLU A 229 4.03 16.03 -17.16
C GLU A 229 4.49 15.75 -15.73
N VAL A 230 5.46 14.85 -15.57
CA VAL A 230 5.99 14.50 -14.26
C VAL A 230 7.07 15.47 -13.82
N TYR A 231 6.94 15.98 -12.61
CA TYR A 231 7.91 16.80 -11.89
C TYR A 231 8.44 16.02 -10.69
N ALA A 232 9.69 15.59 -10.76
CA ALA A 232 10.37 14.84 -9.73
C ALA A 232 11.86 15.20 -9.69
N PRO A 233 12.50 15.28 -8.52
CA PRO A 233 13.93 15.55 -8.44
C PRO A 233 14.76 14.54 -9.23
N VAL A 234 15.67 15.01 -10.08
CA VAL A 234 16.62 14.13 -10.77
C VAL A 234 17.70 13.69 -9.79
N PRO A 235 17.92 12.37 -9.63
CA PRO A 235 18.95 11.87 -8.73
C PRO A 235 20.34 12.35 -9.11
N GLU A 236 21.16 12.65 -8.12
CA GLU A 236 22.58 12.96 -8.34
C GLU A 236 23.28 11.78 -9.04
N PRO A 237 24.09 12.05 -10.08
CA PRO A 237 24.87 11.01 -10.72
C PRO A 237 25.83 10.40 -9.71
N ARG A 238 26.02 9.09 -9.76
CA ARG A 238 27.07 8.47 -8.96
C ARG A 238 28.39 9.08 -9.39
N ALA A 239 29.15 9.60 -8.42
CA ALA A 239 30.46 10.18 -8.69
C ALA A 239 31.38 9.10 -9.32
N VAL A 240 31.74 9.32 -10.58
CA VAL A 240 32.73 8.49 -11.29
C VAL A 240 34.05 9.26 -11.25
N LYS A 241 35.12 8.61 -10.76
CA LYS A 241 36.45 9.17 -10.85
C LYS A 241 36.92 9.06 -12.31
N ASP A 242 37.39 10.15 -12.86
CA ASP A 242 38.08 10.14 -14.16
C ASP A 242 39.44 9.41 -14.07
N SER A 243 40.14 9.31 -15.19
CA SER A 243 41.46 8.67 -15.28
C SER A 243 42.53 9.32 -14.39
N GLU A 244 42.28 10.54 -13.91
CA GLU A 244 43.17 11.29 -13.02
C GLU A 244 42.72 11.26 -11.56
N GLY A 245 41.63 10.51 -11.26
CA GLY A 245 41.09 10.38 -9.92
C GLY A 245 40.24 11.56 -9.47
N LYS A 246 39.91 12.49 -10.38
CA LYS A 246 39.08 13.66 -10.12
C LYS A 246 37.61 13.32 -10.29
N LEU A 247 36.75 13.76 -9.39
CA LEU A 247 35.30 13.58 -9.50
C LEU A 247 34.77 14.41 -10.67
N ALA A 248 34.35 13.75 -11.74
CA ALA A 248 33.65 14.42 -12.83
C ALA A 248 32.21 14.76 -12.39
N ALA A 249 31.89 16.02 -12.31
CA ALA A 249 30.52 16.50 -12.09
C ALA A 249 29.77 16.45 -13.44
N ALA A 250 29.09 15.33 -13.71
CA ALA A 250 28.18 15.28 -14.84
C ALA A 250 26.90 16.07 -14.48
N ASP A 251 26.41 16.88 -15.42
CA ASP A 251 25.13 17.55 -15.25
C ASP A 251 24.00 16.50 -15.22
N LYS A 252 23.32 16.40 -14.08
CA LYS A 252 22.24 15.43 -13.87
C LYS A 252 21.03 15.64 -14.77
N HIS A 253 20.87 16.85 -15.29
CA HIS A 253 19.75 17.24 -16.15
C HIS A 253 20.00 16.98 -17.63
N GLN A 254 21.24 16.70 -18.02
CA GLN A 254 21.53 16.30 -19.39
C GLN A 254 20.95 14.91 -19.69
N PRO A 255 20.23 14.75 -20.83
CA PRO A 255 19.81 13.44 -21.31
C PRO A 255 21.01 12.51 -21.51
N LYS A 256 20.86 11.25 -21.17
CA LYS A 256 21.86 10.20 -21.36
C LYS A 256 21.56 9.41 -22.64
N PRO A 257 22.57 8.77 -23.24
CA PRO A 257 22.37 7.98 -24.46
C PRO A 257 21.32 6.85 -24.32
N ASP A 258 21.18 6.30 -23.11
CA ASP A 258 20.25 5.21 -22.83
C ASP A 258 18.89 5.68 -22.25
N ASP A 259 18.67 6.99 -22.15
CA ASP A 259 17.39 7.52 -21.68
C ASP A 259 16.33 7.38 -22.80
N SER A 260 15.14 6.95 -22.41
CA SER A 260 13.97 7.03 -23.30
C SER A 260 13.59 8.50 -23.57
N PRO A 261 12.78 8.78 -24.62
CA PRO A 261 12.29 10.13 -24.86
C PRO A 261 11.62 10.79 -23.65
N ALA A 262 10.84 10.02 -22.90
CA ALA A 262 10.16 10.51 -21.68
C ALA A 262 11.16 10.89 -20.57
N VAL A 263 12.15 10.05 -20.34
CA VAL A 263 13.20 10.30 -19.34
C VAL A 263 14.06 11.49 -19.74
N ALA A 264 14.43 11.61 -21.02
CA ALA A 264 15.17 12.75 -21.53
C ALA A 264 14.41 14.07 -21.36
N GLN A 265 13.11 14.09 -21.69
CA GLN A 265 12.25 15.25 -21.50
C GLN A 265 12.08 15.60 -20.01
N TRP A 266 11.90 14.60 -19.15
CA TRP A 266 11.84 14.81 -17.69
C TRP A 266 13.12 15.48 -17.17
N ARG A 267 14.31 14.99 -17.55
CA ARG A 267 15.58 15.62 -17.15
C ARG A 267 15.66 17.07 -17.59
N GLN A 268 15.33 17.36 -18.85
CA GLN A 268 15.35 18.72 -19.40
C GLN A 268 14.34 19.63 -18.69
N ARG A 269 13.12 19.13 -18.40
CA ARG A 269 12.10 19.89 -17.65
C ARG A 269 12.60 20.28 -16.27
N MET A 270 13.34 19.41 -15.59
CA MET A 270 13.87 19.65 -14.25
C MET A 270 15.15 20.50 -14.22
N ALA A 271 15.69 20.91 -15.36
CA ALA A 271 16.84 21.83 -15.47
C ALA A 271 16.46 23.31 -15.31
N GLY A 272 15.21 23.67 -15.58
CA GLY A 272 14.67 25.04 -15.52
C GLY A 272 13.74 25.23 -14.37
#